data_92e21a6a8799ac635309df7d12688cc6
#
_entry.id   92e21a6a8799ac635309df7d12688cc6
#
_cell.length_a   1.000
_cell.length_b   1.000
_cell.length_c   1.000
_cell.angle_alpha   90.00
_cell.angle_beta   90.00
_cell.angle_gamma   90.00
#
_symmetry.space_group_name_H-M   'P 1'
#
loop_
_entity.id
_entity.type
_entity.pdbx_description
1 polymer ?
#
loop_
_entity_poly.entity_id
_entity_poly.type
_entity_poly.pdbx_seq_one_letter_code
_entity_poly.pdbx_strand_id
1 'polypeptide(L)'
;MKKLLYLSAGSSKWGTGHLLRSIELIDILRKKGLHIYTIALVPDVIEMQKLSVFINGYDRRVQSLHEIGVVNADGIVVDVHTSFQTELFLWLKEQRHMVVALDWYHDIGNIIVARANLRGGAEALKYAIIRREFQDALRNRSELNPGYDAVAVIGGGDNCRHLDRIFSIFTEDRHFLDKKIALILGPMVDGKLSKFAGNSVRAVTVLRNPDNIAWIMSNTSVGITNGGTSLMEFTMLGVPTIVFPQSEEEENFVKPFIDNRCSVLGSLETEGFTAQIIELWKDEKLRKTLSENGRKLIDEHGAERIAEIIFNTFSIH
;
A
#
# COMPACT_ATOMS: atom_id res chain seq x y z
N MET A 1 -23.43 5.95 21.40
CA MET A 1 -22.42 5.98 20.30
C MET A 1 -21.58 4.72 20.47
N LYS A 2 -21.49 3.88 19.45
CA LYS A 2 -20.74 2.61 19.50
C LYS A 2 -19.25 2.88 19.59
N LYS A 3 -18.56 2.14 20.45
CA LYS A 3 -17.13 2.21 20.70
C LYS A 3 -16.46 1.00 20.03
N LEU A 4 -15.60 1.23 19.06
CA LEU A 4 -14.88 0.16 18.36
C LEU A 4 -13.39 0.22 18.65
N LEU A 5 -12.77 -0.95 18.78
CA LEU A 5 -11.33 -1.10 18.71
C LEU A 5 -10.90 -1.28 17.25
N TYR A 6 -9.97 -0.48 16.77
CA TYR A 6 -9.32 -0.68 15.47
C TYR A 6 -7.88 -1.11 15.67
N LEU A 7 -7.54 -2.32 15.23
CA LEU A 7 -6.21 -2.89 15.32
C LEU A 7 -5.58 -2.98 13.93
N SER A 8 -4.43 -2.34 13.77
CA SER A 8 -3.59 -2.50 12.59
C SER A 8 -2.16 -2.87 12.97
N ALA A 9 -1.44 -3.52 12.04
CA ALA A 9 -0.07 -3.98 12.29
C ALA A 9 0.88 -3.61 11.15
N GLY A 10 2.16 -3.45 11.48
CA GLY A 10 3.22 -3.20 10.51
C GLY A 10 4.60 -3.59 11.04
N SER A 11 5.49 -3.97 10.14
CA SER A 11 6.89 -4.31 10.43
C SER A 11 7.72 -4.32 9.14
N SER A 12 9.03 -4.52 9.25
CA SER A 12 9.89 -4.77 8.10
C SER A 12 9.44 -6.01 7.30
N LYS A 13 8.90 -7.02 8.01
CA LYS A 13 8.40 -8.27 7.41
C LYS A 13 7.04 -8.09 6.73
N TRP A 14 6.13 -7.31 7.31
CA TRP A 14 4.74 -7.18 6.83
C TRP A 14 4.52 -5.92 6.00
N GLY A 15 5.52 -5.06 5.93
CA GLY A 15 5.38 -3.72 5.37
C GLY A 15 4.59 -2.78 6.29
N THR A 16 4.35 -1.57 5.79
CA THR A 16 3.67 -0.48 6.52
C THR A 16 2.30 -0.14 5.92
N GLY A 17 1.92 -0.81 4.85
CA GLY A 17 0.72 -0.49 4.08
C GLY A 17 -0.57 -0.50 4.91
N HIS A 18 -0.74 -1.50 5.79
CA HIS A 18 -1.92 -1.60 6.67
C HIS A 18 -2.00 -0.43 7.65
N LEU A 19 -0.88 -0.06 8.29
CA LEU A 19 -0.84 1.07 9.21
C LEU A 19 -1.18 2.40 8.52
N LEU A 20 -0.68 2.61 7.32
CA LEU A 20 -0.89 3.87 6.58
C LEU A 20 -2.32 3.98 6.03
N ARG A 21 -2.85 2.92 5.42
CA ARG A 21 -4.21 2.94 4.85
C ARG A 21 -5.29 3.01 5.94
N SER A 22 -5.02 2.45 7.12
CA SER A 22 -5.95 2.49 8.25
C SER A 22 -6.31 3.90 8.69
N ILE A 23 -5.39 4.85 8.58
CA ILE A 23 -5.63 6.26 8.96
C ILE A 23 -6.82 6.84 8.18
N GLU A 24 -6.88 6.60 6.87
CA GLU A 24 -7.98 7.07 6.03
C GLU A 24 -9.33 6.48 6.49
N LEU A 25 -9.37 5.16 6.70
CA LEU A 25 -10.60 4.48 7.11
C LEU A 25 -11.05 4.91 8.51
N ILE A 26 -10.12 5.07 9.46
CA ILE A 26 -10.40 5.55 10.81
C ILE A 26 -11.03 6.94 10.78
N ASP A 27 -10.51 7.85 9.96
CA ASP A 27 -11.04 9.19 9.81
C ASP A 27 -12.49 9.20 9.28
N ILE A 28 -12.77 8.35 8.29
CA ILE A 28 -14.13 8.22 7.74
C ILE A 28 -15.08 7.65 8.80
N LEU A 29 -14.67 6.63 9.55
CA LEU A 29 -15.49 6.03 10.61
C LEU A 29 -15.79 7.03 11.74
N ARG A 30 -14.81 7.83 12.14
CA ARG A 30 -14.99 8.90 13.13
C ARG A 30 -15.98 9.98 12.63
N LYS A 31 -15.89 10.37 11.36
CA LYS A 31 -16.84 11.31 10.73
C LYS A 31 -18.27 10.75 10.65
N LYS A 32 -18.44 9.45 10.56
CA LYS A 32 -19.74 8.75 10.65
C LYS A 32 -20.29 8.67 12.09
N GLY A 33 -19.59 9.19 13.09
CA GLY A 33 -20.02 9.24 14.48
C GLY A 33 -19.67 8.01 15.31
N LEU A 34 -18.77 7.15 14.85
CA LEU A 34 -18.24 6.04 15.64
C LEU A 34 -17.10 6.52 16.56
N HIS A 35 -17.04 6.00 17.77
CA HIS A 35 -15.91 6.23 18.65
C HIS A 35 -14.85 5.14 18.41
N ILE A 36 -13.76 5.50 17.73
CA ILE A 36 -12.71 4.55 17.35
C ILE A 36 -11.50 4.71 18.24
N TYR A 37 -11.19 3.66 19.02
CA TYR A 37 -9.93 3.52 19.75
C TYR A 37 -8.95 2.71 18.91
N THR A 38 -7.78 3.25 18.66
CA THR A 38 -6.85 2.74 17.65
C THR A 38 -5.60 2.16 18.29
N ILE A 39 -5.20 0.96 17.85
CA ILE A 39 -3.97 0.29 18.29
C ILE A 39 -3.11 -0.01 17.08
N ALA A 40 -1.85 0.46 17.11
CA ALA A 40 -0.80 0.05 16.19
C ALA A 40 0.05 -1.05 16.85
N LEU A 41 0.10 -2.23 16.21
CA LEU A 41 0.95 -3.33 16.64
C LEU A 41 2.22 -3.36 15.79
N VAL A 42 3.36 -3.15 16.45
CA VAL A 42 4.70 -3.20 15.84
C VAL A 42 5.59 -4.02 16.76
N PRO A 43 5.92 -5.27 16.42
CA PRO A 43 6.58 -6.21 17.33
C PRO A 43 7.98 -5.81 17.79
N ASP A 44 8.69 -5.03 16.97
CA ASP A 44 10.06 -4.63 17.27
C ASP A 44 10.16 -3.16 17.70
N VAL A 45 10.92 -2.88 18.77
CA VAL A 45 11.09 -1.52 19.34
C VAL A 45 11.78 -0.59 18.35
N ILE A 46 12.79 -1.06 17.64
CA ILE A 46 13.55 -0.25 16.69
C ILE A 46 12.65 0.11 15.50
N GLU A 47 11.87 -0.86 15.01
CA GLU A 47 10.90 -0.63 13.96
C GLU A 47 9.80 0.33 14.41
N MET A 48 9.33 0.22 15.65
CA MET A 48 8.36 1.15 16.25
C MET A 48 8.89 2.59 16.27
N GLN A 49 10.19 2.78 16.56
CA GLN A 49 10.84 4.10 16.50
C GLN A 49 10.90 4.62 15.05
N LYS A 50 11.28 3.78 14.08
CA LYS A 50 11.32 4.15 12.66
C LYS A 50 9.94 4.53 12.13
N LEU A 51 8.88 3.90 12.64
CA LEU A 51 7.49 4.15 12.25
C LEU A 51 6.82 5.26 13.07
N SER A 52 7.49 5.85 14.04
CA SER A 52 6.89 6.79 15.01
C SER A 52 6.07 7.90 14.35
N VAL A 53 6.54 8.48 13.25
CA VAL A 53 5.83 9.52 12.51
C VAL A 53 4.49 9.02 11.95
N PHE A 54 4.45 7.80 11.44
CA PHE A 54 3.26 7.20 10.80
C PHE A 54 2.23 6.71 11.81
N ILE A 55 2.66 6.25 12.98
CA ILE A 55 1.79 5.70 14.02
C ILE A 55 1.46 6.71 15.12
N ASN A 56 1.87 7.96 14.97
CA ASN A 56 1.63 9.01 15.97
C ASN A 56 0.13 9.32 16.18
N GLY A 57 -0.68 9.09 15.16
CA GLY A 57 -2.14 9.24 15.22
C GLY A 57 -2.90 8.11 15.91
N TYR A 58 -2.21 7.01 16.30
CA TYR A 58 -2.82 5.90 17.03
C TYR A 58 -2.86 6.18 18.53
N ASP A 59 -3.98 5.81 19.18
CA ASP A 59 -4.18 6.02 20.61
C ASP A 59 -3.20 5.19 21.46
N ARG A 60 -2.85 3.99 20.99
CA ARG A 60 -1.90 3.10 21.66
C ARG A 60 -1.00 2.39 20.65
N ARG A 61 0.23 2.10 21.09
CA ARG A 61 1.23 1.32 20.36
C ARG A 61 1.64 0.15 21.22
N VAL A 62 1.66 -1.05 20.64
CA VAL A 62 1.97 -2.31 21.36
C VAL A 62 2.92 -3.17 20.53
N GLN A 63 3.67 -4.02 21.21
CA GLN A 63 4.59 -4.96 20.59
C GLN A 63 3.97 -6.37 20.45
N SER A 64 2.96 -6.67 21.26
CA SER A 64 2.28 -7.97 21.25
C SER A 64 0.79 -7.83 21.53
N LEU A 65 0.01 -8.85 21.16
CA LEU A 65 -1.42 -8.93 21.47
C LEU A 65 -1.68 -9.02 22.99
N HIS A 66 -0.76 -9.61 23.76
CA HIS A 66 -0.89 -9.70 25.21
C HIS A 66 -0.93 -8.33 25.89
N GLU A 67 -0.22 -7.34 25.34
CA GLU A 67 -0.27 -5.98 25.88
C GLU A 67 -1.63 -5.31 25.71
N ILE A 68 -2.46 -5.76 24.76
CA ILE A 68 -3.79 -5.17 24.54
C ILE A 68 -4.70 -5.46 25.74
N GLY A 69 -4.60 -6.68 26.30
CA GLY A 69 -5.43 -7.10 27.43
C GLY A 69 -6.89 -7.31 27.03
N VAL A 70 -7.79 -7.10 28.00
CA VAL A 70 -9.24 -7.21 27.77
C VAL A 70 -9.75 -6.01 27.01
N VAL A 71 -10.45 -6.26 25.91
CA VAL A 71 -11.03 -5.21 25.07
C VAL A 71 -12.38 -4.77 25.64
N ASN A 72 -12.47 -3.46 25.96
CA ASN A 72 -13.72 -2.84 26.37
C ASN A 72 -14.27 -1.99 25.19
N ALA A 73 -14.91 -2.67 24.24
CA ALA A 73 -15.52 -2.06 23.05
C ALA A 73 -16.79 -2.83 22.66
N ASP A 74 -17.62 -2.25 21.81
CA ASP A 74 -18.81 -2.92 21.24
C ASP A 74 -18.42 -3.86 20.08
N GLY A 75 -17.24 -3.68 19.50
CA GLY A 75 -16.71 -4.53 18.44
C GLY A 75 -15.27 -4.22 18.09
N ILE A 76 -14.70 -5.05 17.21
CA ILE A 76 -13.30 -4.97 16.79
C ILE A 76 -13.22 -4.89 15.26
N VAL A 77 -12.41 -3.96 14.76
CA VAL A 77 -11.99 -3.91 13.35
C VAL A 77 -10.52 -4.25 13.28
N VAL A 78 -10.15 -5.17 12.39
CA VAL A 78 -8.75 -5.58 12.19
C VAL A 78 -8.30 -5.41 10.74
N ASP A 79 -7.12 -4.81 10.58
CA ASP A 79 -6.45 -4.60 9.29
C ASP A 79 -4.98 -4.97 9.41
N VAL A 80 -4.66 -6.24 9.15
CA VAL A 80 -3.33 -6.81 9.35
C VAL A 80 -2.91 -7.70 8.19
N HIS A 81 -1.59 -7.84 8.01
CA HIS A 81 -1.03 -8.73 7.00
C HIS A 81 -1.40 -10.19 7.25
N THR A 82 -1.56 -10.97 6.18
CA THR A 82 -1.98 -12.38 6.21
C THR A 82 -1.12 -13.27 7.10
N SER A 83 0.18 -13.06 7.12
CA SER A 83 1.11 -13.85 7.94
C SER A 83 0.94 -13.67 9.45
N PHE A 84 0.23 -12.61 9.89
CA PHE A 84 -0.09 -12.37 11.29
C PHE A 84 -1.47 -12.89 11.70
N GLN A 85 -2.29 -13.26 10.73
CA GLN A 85 -3.70 -13.62 10.99
C GLN A 85 -3.88 -14.84 11.89
N THR A 86 -2.99 -15.83 11.83
CA THR A 86 -3.12 -17.04 12.66
C THR A 86 -3.01 -16.73 14.17
N GLU A 87 -2.03 -15.92 14.56
CA GLU A 87 -1.87 -15.49 15.96
C GLU A 87 -3.04 -14.63 16.41
N LEU A 88 -3.42 -13.68 15.58
CA LEU A 88 -4.54 -12.77 15.83
C LEU A 88 -5.87 -13.53 15.92
N PHE A 89 -6.06 -14.58 15.12
CA PHE A 89 -7.24 -15.42 15.15
C PHE A 89 -7.48 -16.05 16.52
N LEU A 90 -6.44 -16.59 17.14
CA LEU A 90 -6.54 -17.18 18.48
C LEU A 90 -6.92 -16.12 19.51
N TRP A 91 -6.27 -14.97 19.46
CA TRP A 91 -6.57 -13.84 20.35
C TRP A 91 -8.02 -13.35 20.18
N LEU A 92 -8.50 -13.19 18.94
CA LEU A 92 -9.87 -12.74 18.66
C LEU A 92 -10.94 -13.68 19.19
N LYS A 93 -10.71 -15.00 19.16
CA LYS A 93 -11.62 -15.99 19.74
C LYS A 93 -11.84 -15.80 21.25
N GLU A 94 -10.82 -15.36 21.95
CA GLU A 94 -10.88 -15.10 23.39
C GLU A 94 -11.68 -13.82 23.71
N GLN A 95 -11.69 -12.84 22.80
CA GLN A 95 -12.35 -11.55 23.03
C GLN A 95 -13.88 -11.61 22.99
N ARG A 96 -14.48 -12.61 22.34
CA ARG A 96 -15.94 -12.78 22.19
C ARG A 96 -16.69 -11.56 21.64
N HIS A 97 -16.03 -10.73 20.85
CA HIS A 97 -16.60 -9.56 20.20
C HIS A 97 -17.02 -9.87 18.77
N MET A 98 -17.96 -9.07 18.26
CA MET A 98 -18.17 -9.02 16.82
C MET A 98 -16.93 -8.39 16.15
N VAL A 99 -16.44 -9.01 15.09
CA VAL A 99 -15.22 -8.58 14.41
C VAL A 99 -15.49 -8.33 12.94
N VAL A 100 -15.03 -7.19 12.44
CA VAL A 100 -14.88 -6.93 11.00
C VAL A 100 -13.40 -6.99 10.66
N ALA A 101 -13.01 -7.92 9.81
CA ALA A 101 -11.62 -8.11 9.41
C ALA A 101 -11.44 -7.76 7.93
N LEU A 102 -10.43 -6.95 7.63
CA LEU A 102 -10.08 -6.55 6.27
C LEU A 102 -9.04 -7.53 5.71
N ASP A 103 -9.27 -7.99 4.47
CA ASP A 103 -8.37 -8.92 3.76
C ASP A 103 -8.11 -10.24 4.51
N TRP A 104 -9.15 -10.79 5.14
CA TRP A 104 -9.04 -11.93 6.01
C TRP A 104 -9.22 -13.27 5.28
N TYR A 105 -8.42 -14.27 5.64
CA TYR A 105 -8.44 -15.61 5.00
C TYR A 105 -9.07 -16.72 5.83
N HIS A 106 -9.12 -16.55 7.16
CA HIS A 106 -9.67 -17.57 8.06
C HIS A 106 -11.16 -17.37 8.25
N ASP A 107 -11.92 -18.46 8.23
CA ASP A 107 -13.33 -18.44 8.60
C ASP A 107 -13.45 -18.49 10.13
N ILE A 108 -13.95 -17.42 10.72
CA ILE A 108 -14.16 -17.32 12.18
C ILE A 108 -15.64 -17.02 12.45
N GLY A 109 -16.55 -17.84 11.96
CA GLY A 109 -17.98 -17.85 12.30
C GLY A 109 -18.75 -16.53 12.53
N ASN A 110 -18.18 -15.58 13.24
CA ASN A 110 -18.74 -14.26 13.56
C ASN A 110 -17.99 -13.09 12.91
N ILE A 111 -17.07 -13.34 11.99
CA ILE A 111 -16.31 -12.29 11.32
C ILE A 111 -16.91 -11.99 9.96
N ILE A 112 -17.33 -10.76 9.79
CA ILE A 112 -17.67 -10.22 8.47
C ILE A 112 -16.36 -9.80 7.81
N VAL A 113 -15.99 -10.50 6.74
CA VAL A 113 -14.78 -10.24 5.98
C VAL A 113 -15.10 -9.28 4.84
N ALA A 114 -14.70 -8.02 4.97
CA ALA A 114 -14.57 -7.15 3.81
C ALA A 114 -13.29 -7.57 3.07
N ARG A 115 -13.39 -8.44 2.07
CA ARG A 115 -12.26 -8.95 1.28
C ARG A 115 -11.81 -7.88 0.29
N ALA A 116 -11.15 -6.86 0.79
CA ALA A 116 -10.79 -5.70 -0.02
C ALA A 116 -9.71 -5.99 -1.05
N ASN A 117 -8.80 -6.95 -0.88
CA ASN A 117 -7.62 -6.94 -1.72
C ASN A 117 -7.13 -8.27 -2.28
N LEU A 118 -7.50 -9.45 -1.80
CA LEU A 118 -6.63 -10.58 -2.08
C LEU A 118 -7.27 -11.82 -2.72
N ARG A 119 -8.60 -12.00 -2.69
CA ARG A 119 -9.23 -13.22 -3.25
C ARG A 119 -10.50 -12.98 -4.06
N GLY A 120 -10.96 -11.75 -4.16
CA GLY A 120 -12.19 -11.40 -4.87
C GLY A 120 -11.98 -11.03 -6.35
N GLY A 121 -10.75 -11.15 -6.86
CA GLY A 121 -10.44 -10.69 -8.22
C GLY A 121 -10.67 -9.18 -8.39
N ALA A 122 -11.04 -8.76 -9.59
CA ALA A 122 -11.27 -7.35 -9.94
C ALA A 122 -12.35 -6.68 -9.07
N GLU A 123 -13.41 -7.40 -8.69
CA GLU A 123 -14.50 -6.86 -7.87
C GLU A 123 -14.04 -6.46 -6.45
N ALA A 124 -13.06 -7.17 -5.88
CA ALA A 124 -12.51 -6.82 -4.57
C ALA A 124 -11.74 -5.49 -4.59
N LEU A 125 -11.17 -5.11 -5.73
CA LEU A 125 -10.41 -3.86 -5.86
C LEU A 125 -11.27 -2.60 -5.77
N LYS A 126 -12.61 -2.71 -5.89
CA LYS A 126 -13.55 -1.63 -5.57
C LYS A 126 -13.51 -1.20 -4.08
N TYR A 127 -12.96 -2.05 -3.22
CA TYR A 127 -12.77 -1.80 -1.79
C TYR A 127 -11.33 -1.40 -1.45
N ALA A 128 -10.49 -1.06 -2.43
CA ALA A 128 -9.13 -0.60 -2.20
C ALA A 128 -9.13 0.70 -1.37
N ILE A 129 -8.46 0.68 -0.22
CA ILE A 129 -8.30 1.87 0.61
C ILE A 129 -7.14 2.68 0.07
N ILE A 130 -7.45 3.78 -0.59
CA ILE A 130 -6.46 4.73 -1.12
C ILE A 130 -6.39 5.94 -0.19
N ARG A 131 -5.18 6.27 0.27
CA ARG A 131 -4.94 7.42 1.15
C ARG A 131 -5.36 8.72 0.48
N ARG A 132 -5.92 9.65 1.27
CA ARG A 132 -6.48 10.92 0.79
C ARG A 132 -5.48 11.76 -0.02
N GLU A 133 -4.21 11.74 0.36
CA GLU A 133 -3.16 12.48 -0.36
C GLU A 133 -3.04 12.08 -1.84
N PHE A 134 -3.31 10.81 -2.19
CA PHE A 134 -3.33 10.33 -3.57
C PHE A 134 -4.57 10.77 -4.32
N GLN A 135 -5.72 10.79 -3.66
CA GLN A 135 -6.96 11.31 -4.22
C GLN A 135 -6.82 12.82 -4.54
N ASP A 136 -6.24 13.57 -3.62
CA ASP A 136 -5.97 15.00 -3.80
C ASP A 136 -4.91 15.24 -4.90
N ALA A 137 -3.88 14.41 -4.98
CA ALA A 137 -2.88 14.48 -6.04
C ALA A 137 -3.48 14.20 -7.44
N LEU A 138 -4.43 13.26 -7.54
CA LEU A 138 -5.15 12.99 -8.78
C LEU A 138 -5.94 14.22 -9.25
N ARG A 139 -6.67 14.88 -8.34
CA ARG A 139 -7.48 16.08 -8.64
C ARG A 139 -6.63 17.27 -9.06
N ASN A 140 -5.40 17.37 -8.53
CA ASN A 140 -4.49 18.49 -8.78
C ASN A 140 -3.39 18.17 -9.80
N ARG A 141 -3.49 17.04 -10.50
CA ARG A 141 -2.48 16.60 -11.47
C ARG A 141 -2.41 17.55 -12.65
N SER A 142 -1.18 18.01 -12.96
CA SER A 142 -0.90 18.74 -14.22
C SER A 142 -0.63 17.72 -15.33
N GLU A 143 -1.43 17.76 -16.40
CA GLU A 143 -1.24 16.87 -17.56
C GLU A 143 -0.03 17.26 -18.44
N LEU A 144 0.54 18.44 -18.25
CA LEU A 144 1.43 19.07 -19.23
C LEU A 144 2.91 18.70 -19.11
N ASN A 145 3.40 18.24 -17.93
CA ASN A 145 4.79 17.80 -17.78
C ASN A 145 4.94 16.82 -16.61
N PRO A 146 5.24 15.56 -16.85
CA PRO A 146 5.61 14.65 -15.75
C PRO A 146 6.88 15.17 -15.07
N GLY A 147 6.88 15.22 -13.75
CA GLY A 147 8.04 15.62 -12.96
C GLY A 147 9.18 14.60 -13.07
N TYR A 148 8.82 13.32 -13.33
CA TYR A 148 9.75 12.20 -13.50
C TYR A 148 9.37 11.33 -14.69
N ASP A 149 10.37 10.80 -15.37
CA ASP A 149 10.19 9.80 -16.44
C ASP A 149 9.81 8.44 -15.83
N ALA A 150 10.39 8.10 -14.68
CA ALA A 150 10.02 6.92 -13.91
C ALA A 150 10.12 7.17 -12.41
N VAL A 151 9.22 6.50 -11.65
CA VAL A 151 9.27 6.46 -10.19
C VAL A 151 9.20 5.01 -9.74
N ALA A 152 10.19 4.57 -8.96
CA ALA A 152 10.20 3.24 -8.36
C ALA A 152 9.87 3.32 -6.87
N VAL A 153 8.85 2.55 -6.45
CA VAL A 153 8.39 2.43 -5.04
C VAL A 153 8.22 0.95 -4.73
N ILE A 154 9.06 0.41 -3.86
CA ILE A 154 9.02 -1.00 -3.50
C ILE A 154 8.59 -1.10 -2.05
N GLY A 155 7.32 -1.24 -1.80
CA GLY A 155 6.72 -1.50 -0.51
C GLY A 155 7.34 -0.80 0.71
N GLY A 156 6.67 -0.88 1.85
CA GLY A 156 7.16 -0.29 3.10
C GLY A 156 8.08 -1.19 3.92
N GLY A 157 8.31 -2.45 3.49
CA GLY A 157 9.20 -3.41 4.14
C GLY A 157 10.68 -3.23 3.79
N ASP A 158 11.52 -4.13 4.29
CA ASP A 158 12.96 -4.16 3.92
C ASP A 158 13.14 -4.87 2.56
N ASN A 159 13.25 -4.07 1.51
CA ASN A 159 13.40 -4.51 0.13
C ASN A 159 14.75 -4.08 -0.47
N CYS A 160 15.79 -3.97 0.34
CA CYS A 160 17.10 -3.47 -0.06
C CYS A 160 17.66 -4.13 -1.32
N ARG A 161 17.54 -5.47 -1.46
CA ARG A 161 18.09 -6.20 -2.61
C ARG A 161 17.45 -5.76 -3.94
N HIS A 162 16.13 -5.59 -3.97
CA HIS A 162 15.41 -5.20 -5.18
C HIS A 162 15.65 -3.73 -5.52
N LEU A 163 15.68 -2.89 -4.50
CA LEU A 163 16.00 -1.47 -4.64
C LEU A 163 17.43 -1.27 -5.14
N ASP A 164 18.41 -1.99 -4.58
CA ASP A 164 19.81 -1.98 -5.04
C ASP A 164 19.91 -2.41 -6.52
N ARG A 165 19.14 -3.43 -6.93
CA ARG A 165 19.10 -3.89 -8.32
C ARG A 165 18.52 -2.83 -9.26
N ILE A 166 17.39 -2.22 -8.89
CA ILE A 166 16.76 -1.14 -9.67
C ILE A 166 17.72 0.06 -9.77
N PHE A 167 18.34 0.44 -8.67
CA PHE A 167 19.30 1.53 -8.64
C PHE A 167 20.48 1.27 -9.58
N SER A 168 21.07 0.06 -9.56
CA SER A 168 22.15 -0.32 -10.48
C SER A 168 21.71 -0.24 -11.94
N ILE A 169 20.53 -0.76 -12.29
CA ILE A 169 19.99 -0.68 -13.65
C ILE A 169 19.91 0.77 -14.09
N PHE A 170 19.31 1.65 -13.29
CA PHE A 170 19.11 3.04 -13.67
C PHE A 170 20.39 3.88 -13.70
N THR A 171 21.39 3.53 -12.92
CA THR A 171 22.66 4.26 -12.88
C THR A 171 23.71 3.75 -13.88
N GLU A 172 23.64 2.50 -14.30
CA GLU A 172 24.63 1.85 -15.16
C GLU A 172 24.21 1.81 -16.63
N ASP A 173 22.91 1.65 -16.92
CA ASP A 173 22.41 1.54 -18.28
C ASP A 173 22.30 2.93 -18.94
N ARG A 174 22.96 3.05 -20.12
CA ARG A 174 23.01 4.30 -20.89
C ARG A 174 21.64 4.85 -21.32
N HIS A 175 20.62 4.00 -21.40
CA HIS A 175 19.27 4.42 -21.82
C HIS A 175 18.56 5.31 -20.79
N PHE A 176 19.09 5.38 -19.57
CA PHE A 176 18.53 6.17 -18.49
C PHE A 176 19.29 7.46 -18.17
N LEU A 177 20.45 7.72 -18.80
CA LEU A 177 21.34 8.82 -18.45
C LEU A 177 20.72 10.22 -18.60
N ASP A 178 19.77 10.38 -19.52
CA ASP A 178 19.04 11.63 -19.80
C ASP A 178 17.65 11.68 -19.15
N LYS A 179 17.32 10.72 -18.31
CA LYS A 179 16.00 10.58 -17.69
C LYS A 179 15.97 11.16 -16.27
N LYS A 180 14.80 11.62 -15.86
CA LYS A 180 14.53 12.01 -14.46
C LYS A 180 13.87 10.86 -13.73
N ILE A 181 14.60 10.18 -12.87
CA ILE A 181 14.13 8.99 -12.16
C ILE A 181 14.12 9.25 -10.66
N ALA A 182 13.04 8.90 -9.98
CA ALA A 182 13.01 8.88 -8.53
C ALA A 182 12.97 7.43 -8.02
N LEU A 183 13.78 7.14 -7.02
CA LEU A 183 13.76 5.91 -6.25
C LEU A 183 13.32 6.23 -4.83
N ILE A 184 12.15 5.76 -4.43
CA ILE A 184 11.56 6.03 -3.13
C ILE A 184 11.88 4.90 -2.16
N LEU A 185 12.54 5.25 -1.07
CA LEU A 185 12.86 4.34 0.03
C LEU A 185 11.78 4.47 1.10
N GLY A 186 11.16 3.34 1.47
CA GLY A 186 10.25 3.26 2.61
C GLY A 186 10.98 3.40 3.96
N PRO A 187 10.22 3.51 5.07
CA PRO A 187 10.77 3.75 6.40
C PRO A 187 11.67 2.61 6.90
N MET A 188 11.42 1.39 6.45
CA MET A 188 12.13 0.19 6.88
C MET A 188 13.35 -0.15 6.02
N VAL A 189 13.57 0.57 4.92
CA VAL A 189 14.70 0.31 4.03
C VAL A 189 16.00 0.78 4.67
N ASP A 190 16.88 -0.16 4.99
CA ASP A 190 18.25 0.09 5.41
C ASP A 190 19.24 -0.31 4.27
N GLY A 191 20.53 -0.29 4.50
CA GLY A 191 21.52 -0.76 3.57
C GLY A 191 22.20 0.31 2.71
N LYS A 192 22.75 -0.10 1.56
CA LYS A 192 23.64 0.78 0.76
C LYS A 192 22.93 2.01 0.21
N LEU A 193 21.68 1.88 -0.21
CA LEU A 193 20.90 2.98 -0.77
C LEU A 193 20.58 4.08 0.22
N SER A 194 20.55 3.78 1.52
CA SER A 194 20.31 4.81 2.54
C SER A 194 21.36 5.92 2.52
N LYS A 195 22.58 5.62 2.02
CA LYS A 195 23.66 6.61 1.86
C LYS A 195 23.39 7.64 0.77
N PHE A 196 22.50 7.32 -0.17
CA PHE A 196 22.14 8.21 -1.27
C PHE A 196 20.84 8.98 -1.00
N ALA A 197 20.17 8.73 0.13
CA ALA A 197 18.92 9.42 0.47
C ALA A 197 19.12 10.94 0.51
N GLY A 198 18.28 11.67 -0.21
CA GLY A 198 18.37 13.11 -0.39
C GLY A 198 19.38 13.56 -1.47
N ASN A 199 20.06 12.64 -2.14
CA ASN A 199 21.03 12.94 -3.17
C ASN A 199 20.58 12.40 -4.54
N SER A 200 21.21 12.96 -5.58
CA SER A 200 21.07 12.46 -6.95
C SER A 200 22.39 11.82 -7.41
N VAL A 201 22.29 10.65 -8.01
CA VAL A 201 23.41 9.95 -8.64
C VAL A 201 23.06 9.75 -10.10
N ARG A 202 23.79 10.46 -10.99
CA ARG A 202 23.44 10.54 -12.42
C ARG A 202 21.98 10.99 -12.59
N ALA A 203 21.15 10.15 -13.23
CA ALA A 203 19.74 10.40 -13.52
C ALA A 203 18.80 10.07 -12.35
N VAL A 204 19.29 9.43 -11.29
CA VAL A 204 18.47 8.88 -10.19
C VAL A 204 18.54 9.76 -8.97
N THR A 205 17.38 10.24 -8.52
CA THR A 205 17.20 10.90 -7.22
C THR A 205 16.66 9.89 -6.21
N VAL A 206 17.37 9.70 -5.10
CA VAL A 206 16.96 8.78 -4.03
C VAL A 206 16.26 9.58 -2.93
N LEU A 207 14.99 9.27 -2.70
CA LEU A 207 14.13 9.96 -1.74
C LEU A 207 13.72 9.00 -0.61
N ARG A 208 13.89 9.41 0.64
CA ARG A 208 13.44 8.63 1.79
C ARG A 208 12.18 9.26 2.39
N ASN A 209 11.10 8.50 2.43
CA ASN A 209 9.81 8.91 3.01
C ASN A 209 9.43 10.35 2.64
N PRO A 210 9.39 10.72 1.36
CA PRO A 210 9.08 12.08 0.98
C PRO A 210 7.64 12.43 1.37
N ASP A 211 7.44 13.59 1.99
CA ASP A 211 6.11 14.05 2.41
C ASP A 211 5.15 14.26 1.24
N ASN A 212 5.68 14.47 0.04
CA ASN A 212 4.92 14.67 -1.19
C ASN A 212 4.89 13.43 -2.09
N ILE A 213 4.95 12.21 -1.53
CA ILE A 213 4.99 10.95 -2.30
C ILE A 213 3.85 10.85 -3.32
N ALA A 214 2.65 11.25 -2.95
CA ALA A 214 1.48 11.21 -3.83
C ALA A 214 1.66 12.12 -5.06
N TRP A 215 2.23 13.32 -4.86
CA TRP A 215 2.55 14.22 -5.95
C TRP A 215 3.63 13.63 -6.86
N ILE A 216 4.70 13.06 -6.30
CA ILE A 216 5.78 12.43 -7.06
C ILE A 216 5.21 11.29 -7.92
N MET A 217 4.41 10.41 -7.32
CA MET A 217 3.81 9.27 -8.02
C MET A 217 2.79 9.71 -9.08
N SER A 218 1.97 10.73 -8.81
CA SER A 218 0.99 11.23 -9.78
C SER A 218 1.63 11.93 -10.99
N ASN A 219 2.81 12.53 -10.80
CA ASN A 219 3.53 13.28 -11.86
C ASN A 219 4.70 12.47 -12.44
N THR A 220 4.48 11.18 -12.68
CA THR A 220 5.43 10.33 -13.39
C THR A 220 4.84 9.70 -14.64
N SER A 221 5.70 9.43 -15.63
CA SER A 221 5.30 8.76 -16.87
C SER A 221 5.12 7.26 -16.68
N VAL A 222 5.96 6.62 -15.83
CA VAL A 222 5.95 5.18 -15.56
C VAL A 222 6.20 4.91 -14.09
N GLY A 223 5.33 4.10 -13.49
CA GLY A 223 5.51 3.55 -12.16
C GLY A 223 6.24 2.21 -12.20
N ILE A 224 7.03 1.92 -11.17
CA ILE A 224 7.71 0.63 -10.99
C ILE A 224 7.49 0.22 -9.53
N THR A 225 6.90 -0.96 -9.33
CA THR A 225 6.54 -1.41 -7.97
C THR A 225 6.44 -2.94 -7.88
N ASN A 226 6.29 -3.43 -6.67
CA ASN A 226 5.91 -4.82 -6.39
C ASN A 226 4.38 -4.95 -6.18
N GLY A 227 3.91 -6.14 -5.82
CA GLY A 227 2.51 -6.45 -5.57
C GLY A 227 2.00 -5.99 -4.21
N GLY A 228 1.93 -4.68 -3.97
CA GLY A 228 1.48 -4.11 -2.70
C GLY A 228 0.57 -2.88 -2.86
N THR A 229 0.38 -2.11 -1.78
CA THR A 229 -0.48 -0.91 -1.76
C THR A 229 -0.06 0.13 -2.79
N SER A 230 1.23 0.28 -3.07
CA SER A 230 1.73 1.22 -4.08
C SER A 230 1.24 0.90 -5.49
N LEU A 231 0.99 -0.39 -5.81
CA LEU A 231 0.36 -0.78 -7.07
C LEU A 231 -1.07 -0.23 -7.17
N MET A 232 -1.86 -0.33 -6.10
CA MET A 232 -3.22 0.23 -6.07
C MET A 232 -3.20 1.76 -6.23
N GLU A 233 -2.25 2.43 -5.56
CA GLU A 233 -2.07 3.88 -5.63
C GLU A 233 -1.71 4.34 -7.05
N PHE A 234 -0.74 3.71 -7.71
CA PHE A 234 -0.42 3.97 -9.12
C PHE A 234 -1.60 3.71 -10.05
N THR A 235 -2.33 2.62 -9.81
CA THR A 235 -3.49 2.22 -10.63
C THR A 235 -4.60 3.27 -10.55
N MET A 236 -4.96 3.71 -9.34
CA MET A 236 -5.97 4.76 -9.14
C MET A 236 -5.52 6.09 -9.75
N LEU A 237 -4.24 6.44 -9.64
CA LEU A 237 -3.67 7.62 -10.29
C LEU A 237 -3.69 7.50 -11.83
N GLY A 238 -3.94 6.32 -12.38
CA GLY A 238 -3.84 6.04 -13.81
C GLY A 238 -2.41 6.18 -14.34
N VAL A 239 -1.42 5.82 -13.54
CA VAL A 239 -0.01 5.80 -13.94
C VAL A 239 0.31 4.42 -14.51
N PRO A 240 0.76 4.34 -15.78
CA PRO A 240 1.20 3.09 -16.38
C PRO A 240 2.33 2.47 -15.55
N THR A 241 2.17 1.20 -15.13
CA THR A 241 3.05 0.62 -14.12
C THR A 241 3.61 -0.72 -14.58
N ILE A 242 4.91 -0.93 -14.35
CA ILE A 242 5.55 -2.24 -14.40
C ILE A 242 5.56 -2.79 -12.97
N VAL A 243 4.99 -3.99 -12.80
CA VAL A 243 4.91 -4.65 -11.50
C VAL A 243 5.68 -5.96 -11.52
N PHE A 244 6.48 -6.19 -10.48
CA PHE A 244 7.26 -7.43 -10.32
C PHE A 244 6.98 -8.03 -8.93
N PRO A 245 6.08 -9.02 -8.87
CA PRO A 245 5.77 -9.71 -7.63
C PRO A 245 7.01 -10.44 -7.08
N GLN A 246 7.13 -10.48 -5.76
CA GLN A 246 8.28 -11.06 -5.05
C GLN A 246 7.91 -12.35 -4.30
N SER A 247 6.64 -12.71 -4.30
CA SER A 247 6.12 -13.92 -3.65
C SER A 247 4.88 -14.41 -4.38
N GLU A 248 4.51 -15.67 -4.16
CA GLU A 248 3.27 -16.25 -4.68
C GLU A 248 2.02 -15.45 -4.22
N GLU A 249 2.05 -14.90 -3.01
CA GLU A 249 0.98 -14.04 -2.51
C GLU A 249 0.86 -12.76 -3.34
N GLU A 250 1.99 -12.12 -3.66
CA GLU A 250 2.03 -10.95 -4.54
C GLU A 250 1.62 -11.30 -5.98
N GLU A 251 2.02 -12.47 -6.50
CA GLU A 251 1.59 -12.95 -7.83
C GLU A 251 0.07 -13.06 -7.92
N ASN A 252 -0.54 -13.66 -6.91
CA ASN A 252 -2.00 -13.77 -6.82
C ASN A 252 -2.68 -12.39 -6.70
N PHE A 253 -2.06 -11.46 -5.96
CA PHE A 253 -2.57 -10.09 -5.82
C PHE A 253 -2.47 -9.30 -7.13
N VAL A 254 -1.38 -9.45 -7.88
CA VAL A 254 -1.11 -8.72 -9.13
C VAL A 254 -1.99 -9.19 -10.29
N LYS A 255 -2.41 -10.45 -10.28
CA LYS A 255 -3.14 -11.07 -11.38
C LYS A 255 -4.34 -10.25 -11.88
N PRO A 256 -5.25 -9.71 -11.06
CA PRO A 256 -6.35 -8.88 -11.54
C PRO A 256 -5.91 -7.62 -12.30
N PHE A 257 -4.78 -7.03 -11.95
CA PHE A 257 -4.24 -5.83 -12.63
C PHE A 257 -3.72 -6.17 -14.03
N ILE A 258 -3.10 -7.34 -14.18
CA ILE A 258 -2.59 -7.83 -15.46
C ILE A 258 -3.75 -8.27 -16.35
N ASP A 259 -4.67 -9.07 -15.83
CA ASP A 259 -5.83 -9.59 -16.56
C ASP A 259 -6.73 -8.45 -17.10
N ASN A 260 -6.84 -7.34 -16.37
CA ASN A 260 -7.58 -6.15 -16.79
C ASN A 260 -6.71 -5.11 -17.54
N ARG A 261 -5.48 -5.44 -17.90
CA ARG A 261 -4.56 -4.56 -18.63
C ARG A 261 -4.40 -3.19 -17.95
N CYS A 262 -4.17 -3.20 -16.64
CA CYS A 262 -3.89 -1.99 -15.84
C CYS A 262 -2.40 -1.81 -15.57
N SER A 263 -1.62 -2.91 -15.67
CA SER A 263 -0.18 -2.93 -15.45
C SER A 263 0.50 -3.93 -16.37
N VAL A 264 1.81 -3.82 -16.51
CA VAL A 264 2.68 -4.75 -17.23
C VAL A 264 3.42 -5.61 -16.22
N LEU A 265 3.36 -6.94 -16.39
CA LEU A 265 4.17 -7.85 -15.58
C LEU A 265 5.63 -7.77 -15.99
N GLY A 266 6.50 -7.47 -15.05
CA GLY A 266 7.94 -7.43 -15.22
C GLY A 266 8.67 -8.44 -14.31
N SER A 267 9.96 -8.61 -14.57
CA SER A 267 10.84 -9.38 -13.68
C SER A 267 12.21 -8.73 -13.62
N LEU A 268 12.68 -8.42 -12.43
CA LEU A 268 14.02 -7.88 -12.20
C LEU A 268 15.15 -8.88 -12.50
N GLU A 269 14.83 -10.16 -12.56
CA GLU A 269 15.78 -11.24 -12.85
C GLU A 269 16.04 -11.40 -14.37
N THR A 270 15.22 -10.75 -15.22
CA THR A 270 15.33 -10.87 -16.69
C THR A 270 16.07 -9.68 -17.31
N GLU A 271 16.84 -9.94 -18.37
CA GLU A 271 17.47 -8.90 -19.20
C GLU A 271 16.43 -7.98 -19.87
N GLY A 272 15.18 -8.42 -19.95
CA GLY A 272 14.08 -7.69 -20.58
C GLY A 272 13.54 -6.49 -19.77
N PHE A 273 13.91 -6.32 -18.50
CA PHE A 273 13.33 -5.27 -17.66
C PHE A 273 13.57 -3.85 -18.21
N THR A 274 14.81 -3.54 -18.61
CA THR A 274 15.13 -2.28 -19.29
C THR A 274 14.30 -2.10 -20.57
N ALA A 275 14.18 -3.14 -21.38
CA ALA A 275 13.43 -3.10 -22.64
C ALA A 275 11.93 -2.80 -22.37
N GLN A 276 11.33 -3.40 -21.35
CA GLN A 276 9.95 -3.15 -20.96
C GLN A 276 9.71 -1.69 -20.54
N ILE A 277 10.64 -1.08 -19.80
CA ILE A 277 10.54 0.34 -19.41
C ILE A 277 10.59 1.23 -20.66
N ILE A 278 11.54 0.96 -21.57
CA ILE A 278 11.73 1.72 -22.80
C ILE A 278 10.51 1.57 -23.72
N GLU A 279 9.98 0.37 -23.85
CA GLU A 279 8.77 0.11 -24.63
C GLU A 279 7.57 0.88 -24.05
N LEU A 280 7.37 0.82 -22.74
CA LEU A 280 6.29 1.55 -22.10
C LEU A 280 6.43 3.06 -22.25
N TRP A 281 7.65 3.63 -22.27
CA TRP A 281 7.86 5.04 -22.58
C TRP A 281 7.51 5.41 -24.03
N LYS A 282 7.80 4.52 -24.98
CA LYS A 282 7.59 4.78 -26.43
C LYS A 282 6.15 4.56 -26.86
N ASP A 283 5.46 3.59 -26.26
CA ASP A 283 4.09 3.25 -26.65
C ASP A 283 3.04 4.09 -25.89
N GLU A 284 2.72 5.25 -26.44
CA GLU A 284 1.68 6.13 -25.87
C GLU A 284 0.30 5.47 -25.83
N LYS A 285 -0.04 4.66 -26.84
CA LYS A 285 -1.33 3.95 -26.90
C LYS A 285 -1.44 2.93 -25.77
N LEU A 286 -0.36 2.19 -25.49
CA LEU A 286 -0.31 1.26 -24.38
C LEU A 286 -0.47 2.02 -23.05
N ARG A 287 0.31 3.11 -22.84
CA ARG A 287 0.18 3.91 -21.62
C ARG A 287 -1.25 4.42 -21.39
N LYS A 288 -1.89 4.92 -22.43
CA LYS A 288 -3.28 5.39 -22.37
C LYS A 288 -4.23 4.25 -21.99
N THR A 289 -4.07 3.07 -22.60
CA THR A 289 -4.88 1.89 -22.30
C THR A 289 -4.74 1.48 -20.83
N LEU A 290 -3.49 1.37 -20.32
CA LEU A 290 -3.23 1.00 -18.93
C LEU A 290 -3.82 2.03 -17.96
N SER A 291 -3.66 3.33 -18.26
CA SER A 291 -4.18 4.43 -17.45
C SER A 291 -5.72 4.40 -17.36
N GLU A 292 -6.40 4.28 -18.49
CA GLU A 292 -7.87 4.28 -18.54
C GLU A 292 -8.46 3.05 -17.84
N ASN A 293 -7.85 1.88 -18.03
CA ASN A 293 -8.28 0.65 -17.38
C ASN A 293 -8.03 0.70 -15.86
N GLY A 294 -6.88 1.24 -15.44
CA GLY A 294 -6.56 1.38 -14.03
C GLY A 294 -7.59 2.22 -13.28
N ARG A 295 -7.96 3.38 -13.83
CA ARG A 295 -8.98 4.27 -13.23
C ARG A 295 -10.40 3.67 -13.20
N LYS A 296 -10.69 2.68 -14.08
CA LYS A 296 -11.94 1.92 -14.03
C LYS A 296 -11.90 0.82 -12.97
N LEU A 297 -10.72 0.26 -12.72
CA LEU A 297 -10.53 -0.85 -11.80
C LEU A 297 -10.54 -0.40 -10.34
N ILE A 298 -9.88 0.73 -10.04
CA ILE A 298 -9.78 1.31 -8.69
C ILE A 298 -10.25 2.77 -8.75
N ASP A 299 -11.28 3.09 -7.98
CA ASP A 299 -11.74 4.45 -7.75
C ASP A 299 -11.32 4.98 -6.36
N GLU A 300 -11.71 6.21 -6.04
CA GLU A 300 -11.40 6.88 -4.79
C GLU A 300 -12.34 6.52 -3.61
N HIS A 301 -13.35 5.65 -3.82
CA HIS A 301 -14.44 5.41 -2.87
C HIS A 301 -14.34 4.06 -2.11
N GLY A 302 -13.21 3.36 -2.20
CA GLY A 302 -13.06 2.06 -1.55
C GLY A 302 -13.15 2.13 -0.02
N ALA A 303 -12.55 3.15 0.57
CA ALA A 303 -12.59 3.36 2.02
C ALA A 303 -13.99 3.69 2.53
N GLU A 304 -14.77 4.50 1.79
CA GLU A 304 -16.17 4.80 2.11
C GLU A 304 -17.05 3.56 2.06
N ARG A 305 -16.85 2.67 1.06
CA ARG A 305 -17.60 1.41 0.96
C ARG A 305 -17.31 0.48 2.14
N ILE A 306 -16.05 0.39 2.57
CA ILE A 306 -15.69 -0.39 3.76
C ILE A 306 -16.28 0.26 5.02
N ALA A 307 -16.17 1.58 5.15
CA ALA A 307 -16.73 2.30 6.29
C ALA A 307 -18.25 2.10 6.40
N GLU A 308 -18.96 2.03 5.28
CA GLU A 308 -20.39 1.73 5.26
C GLU A 308 -20.70 0.32 5.77
N ILE A 309 -19.92 -0.67 5.34
CA ILE A 309 -20.05 -2.06 5.83
C ILE A 309 -19.83 -2.10 7.35
N ILE A 310 -18.75 -1.46 7.85
CA ILE A 310 -18.45 -1.42 9.28
C ILE A 310 -19.58 -0.72 10.05
N PHE A 311 -19.99 0.45 9.57
CA PHE A 311 -21.04 1.23 10.22
C PHE A 311 -22.35 0.43 10.31
N ASN A 312 -22.80 -0.18 9.22
CA ASN A 312 -24.02 -0.97 9.19
C ASN A 312 -23.92 -2.20 10.10
N THR A 313 -22.75 -2.88 10.11
CA THR A 313 -22.52 -4.04 10.99
C THR A 313 -22.73 -3.71 12.46
N PHE A 314 -22.24 -2.56 12.93
CA PHE A 314 -22.31 -2.20 14.34
C PHE A 314 -23.50 -1.30 14.70
N SER A 315 -24.21 -0.73 13.75
CA SER A 315 -25.40 0.12 14.00
C SER A 315 -26.69 -0.67 14.13
N ILE A 316 -26.75 -1.88 13.56
CA ILE A 316 -27.97 -2.71 13.51
C ILE A 316 -28.09 -3.60 14.77
N HIS A 317 -27.07 -3.71 15.56
CA HIS A 317 -27.01 -4.46 16.82
C HIS A 317 -26.63 -3.53 17.98
#